data_38053cdc02bba865bc2b2d993584e8a3
#
_entry.id   38053cdc02bba865bc2b2d993584e8a3
#
_cell.length_a   1.000
_cell.length_b   1.000
_cell.length_c   1.000
_cell.angle_alpha   90.00
_cell.angle_beta   90.00
_cell.angle_gamma   90.00
#
_symmetry.space_group_name_H-M   'P 1'
#
loop_
_entity.id
_entity.type
_entity.pdbx_description
1 polymer ?
#
loop_
_entity_poly.entity_id
_entity_poly.type
_entity_poly.pdbx_seq_one_letter_code
_entity_poly.pdbx_strand_id
1 'polypeptide(L)'
;MNFRVGLGFDIHELIAGTTIKLAGVSIPSNKMIKAHSDGDIIYHSLADAILGALSKGDIGMHFPDSDLKNKNLDSGKILSHAYSLMTNNKYIINNIDITLILEEPKIKKYKDNM
;
A
#
# COMPACT_ATOMS: atom_id res chain seq x y z
N MET A 1 0.81 23.29 -17.68
CA MET A 1 0.21 22.03 -17.23
C MET A 1 1.27 21.23 -16.47
N ASN A 2 0.96 20.83 -15.23
CA ASN A 2 1.91 20.11 -14.41
C ASN A 2 1.51 18.64 -14.31
N PHE A 3 2.36 17.78 -14.83
CA PHE A 3 2.23 16.35 -14.65
C PHE A 3 3.26 15.86 -13.65
N ARG A 4 2.86 14.92 -12.83
CA ARG A 4 3.75 14.21 -11.92
C ARG A 4 3.60 12.72 -12.12
N VAL A 5 4.70 12.01 -12.00
CA VAL A 5 4.74 10.55 -12.08
C VAL A 5 5.30 10.04 -10.76
N GLY A 6 4.67 9.04 -10.20
CA GLY A 6 5.15 8.37 -8.99
C GLY A 6 5.36 6.90 -9.27
N LEU A 7 6.41 6.35 -8.66
CA LEU A 7 6.70 4.93 -8.67
C LEU A 7 6.77 4.46 -7.23
N GLY A 8 5.97 3.47 -6.89
CA GLY A 8 6.04 2.80 -5.59
C GLY A 8 6.49 1.36 -5.78
N PHE A 9 7.27 0.89 -4.83
CA PHE A 9 7.73 -0.48 -4.80
C PHE A 9 7.71 -0.95 -3.36
N ASP A 10 7.15 -2.13 -3.10
CA ASP A 10 7.12 -2.71 -1.77
C ASP A 10 7.34 -4.21 -1.85
N ILE A 11 8.15 -4.74 -0.94
CA ILE A 11 8.47 -6.15 -0.88
C ILE A 11 8.43 -6.61 0.57
N HIS A 12 7.77 -7.73 0.81
CA HIS A 12 7.64 -8.32 2.13
C HIS A 12 7.78 -9.83 2.06
N GLU A 13 8.28 -10.41 3.14
CA GLU A 13 8.36 -11.84 3.32
C GLU A 13 6.98 -12.43 3.61
N LEU A 14 6.70 -13.60 3.05
CA LEU A 14 5.56 -14.43 3.45
C LEU A 14 5.97 -15.35 4.59
N ILE A 15 5.15 -15.39 5.61
CA ILE A 15 5.31 -16.30 6.75
C ILE A 15 4.03 -17.09 6.98
N ALA A 16 4.05 -18.09 7.84
CA ALA A 16 2.85 -18.85 8.18
C ALA A 16 1.78 -17.94 8.77
N GLY A 17 0.54 -18.10 8.32
CA GLY A 17 -0.58 -17.27 8.76
C GLY A 17 -1.90 -17.82 8.28
N THR A 18 -2.93 -16.98 8.29
CA THR A 18 -4.28 -17.39 7.90
C THR A 18 -4.92 -16.48 6.85
N THR A 19 -4.39 -15.29 6.66
CA THR A 19 -4.98 -14.27 5.79
C THR A 19 -3.92 -13.36 5.22
N ILE A 20 -4.09 -12.98 3.96
CA ILE A 20 -3.32 -11.90 3.33
C ILE A 20 -4.30 -10.79 2.96
N LYS A 21 -3.95 -9.55 3.26
CA LYS A 21 -4.73 -8.38 2.88
C LYS A 21 -4.07 -7.67 1.70
N LEU A 22 -4.80 -7.51 0.62
CA LEU A 22 -4.33 -6.87 -0.61
C LEU A 22 -5.39 -5.91 -1.14
N ALA A 23 -5.01 -4.64 -1.33
CA ALA A 23 -5.92 -3.57 -1.75
C ALA A 23 -7.20 -3.53 -0.90
N GLY A 24 -7.05 -3.71 0.40
CA GLY A 24 -8.16 -3.72 1.35
C GLY A 24 -8.97 -5.01 1.39
N VAL A 25 -8.67 -6.00 0.57
CA VAL A 25 -9.40 -7.27 0.50
C VAL A 25 -8.67 -8.34 1.32
N SER A 26 -9.39 -8.97 2.24
CA SER A 26 -8.85 -10.08 3.05
C SER A 26 -9.02 -11.40 2.30
N ILE A 27 -7.90 -12.05 2.03
CA ILE A 27 -7.86 -13.28 1.24
C ILE A 27 -7.41 -14.42 2.13
N PRO A 28 -8.23 -15.48 2.31
CA PRO A 28 -7.83 -16.65 3.08
C PRO A 28 -6.58 -17.30 2.48
N SER A 29 -5.63 -17.67 3.33
CA SER A 29 -4.36 -18.25 2.91
C SER A 29 -3.73 -18.96 4.10
N ASN A 30 -2.82 -19.88 3.85
CA ASN A 30 -1.96 -20.44 4.89
C ASN A 30 -0.68 -19.60 5.09
N LYS A 31 -0.61 -18.44 4.46
CA LYS A 31 0.46 -17.46 4.60
C LYS A 31 -0.08 -16.13 5.09
N MET A 32 0.80 -15.30 5.59
CA MET A 32 0.54 -13.90 5.87
C MET A 32 1.76 -13.08 5.48
N ILE A 33 1.59 -11.79 5.31
CA ILE A 33 2.69 -10.87 5.02
C ILE A 33 3.30 -10.43 6.34
N LYS A 34 4.62 -10.63 6.50
CA LYS A 34 5.36 -10.14 7.66
C LYS A 34 5.53 -8.64 7.55
N ALA A 35 4.87 -7.89 8.41
CA ALA A 35 4.88 -6.43 8.40
C ALA A 35 4.58 -5.86 9.78
N HIS A 36 4.96 -4.61 9.99
CA HIS A 36 4.61 -3.85 11.20
C HIS A 36 3.14 -3.42 11.20
N SER A 37 2.61 -3.08 10.01
CA SER A 37 1.20 -2.75 9.75
C SER A 37 0.40 -4.02 9.42
N ASP A 38 -0.73 -3.85 8.73
CA ASP A 38 -1.54 -4.99 8.23
C ASP A 38 -0.92 -5.69 7.01
N GLY A 39 0.20 -5.16 6.48
CA GLY A 39 0.94 -5.80 5.39
C GLY A 39 0.34 -5.65 4.00
N ASP A 40 -0.59 -4.73 3.79
CA ASP A 40 -1.18 -4.50 2.47
C ASP A 40 -0.16 -3.82 1.55
N ILE A 41 0.61 -4.63 0.82
CA ILE A 41 1.69 -4.14 -0.03
C ILE A 41 1.18 -3.35 -1.24
N ILE A 42 -0.05 -3.59 -1.67
CA ILE A 42 -0.64 -2.80 -2.76
C ILE A 42 -0.91 -1.38 -2.28
N TYR A 43 -1.51 -1.21 -1.13
CA TYR A 43 -1.74 0.11 -0.56
C TYR A 43 -0.42 0.81 -0.21
N HIS A 44 0.57 0.07 0.30
CA HIS A 44 1.88 0.65 0.62
C HIS A 44 2.58 1.19 -0.63
N SER A 45 2.66 0.40 -1.69
CA SER A 45 3.33 0.83 -2.92
C SER A 45 2.61 2.00 -3.58
N LEU A 46 1.28 2.00 -3.56
CA LEU A 46 0.49 3.10 -4.10
C LEU A 46 0.69 4.38 -3.30
N ALA A 47 0.65 4.29 -1.96
CA ALA A 47 0.92 5.44 -1.10
C ALA A 47 2.32 6.02 -1.35
N ASP A 48 3.34 5.16 -1.45
CA ASP A 48 4.70 5.60 -1.77
C ASP A 48 4.78 6.27 -3.14
N ALA A 49 4.08 5.76 -4.13
CA ALA A 49 4.03 6.37 -5.46
C ALA A 49 3.43 7.78 -5.40
N ILE A 50 2.35 7.96 -4.66
CA ILE A 50 1.70 9.27 -4.48
C ILE A 50 2.65 10.23 -3.76
N LEU A 51 3.21 9.80 -2.63
CA LEU A 51 4.13 10.64 -1.85
C LEU A 51 5.36 11.02 -2.66
N GLY A 52 5.91 10.07 -3.41
CA GLY A 52 7.06 10.32 -4.29
C GLY A 52 6.76 11.32 -5.40
N ALA A 53 5.60 11.19 -6.05
CA ALA A 53 5.15 12.14 -7.08
C ALA A 53 5.01 13.56 -6.52
N LEU A 54 4.61 13.69 -5.25
CA LEU A 54 4.46 14.98 -4.58
C LEU A 54 5.77 15.51 -3.98
N SER A 55 6.86 14.74 -4.04
CA SER A 55 8.12 15.06 -3.35
C SER A 55 7.92 15.21 -1.83
N LYS A 56 7.07 14.37 -1.25
CA LYS A 56 6.73 14.37 0.18
C LYS A 56 7.36 13.19 0.95
N GLY A 57 8.37 12.56 0.38
CA GLY A 57 9.07 11.45 1.02
C GLY A 57 8.40 10.09 0.77
N ASP A 58 8.33 9.29 1.78
CA ASP A 58 7.79 7.93 1.73
C ASP A 58 6.94 7.61 2.97
N ILE A 59 6.32 6.44 2.98
CA ILE A 59 5.47 6.05 4.11
C ILE A 59 6.25 5.90 5.42
N GLY A 60 7.52 5.51 5.37
CA GLY A 60 8.36 5.40 6.57
C GLY A 60 8.60 6.74 7.25
N MET A 61 8.61 7.84 6.51
CA MET A 61 8.72 9.19 7.06
C MET A 61 7.43 9.64 7.73
N HIS A 62 6.27 9.29 7.17
CA HIS A 62 4.96 9.69 7.69
C HIS A 62 4.45 8.75 8.77
N PHE A 63 4.80 7.46 8.71
CA PHE A 63 4.34 6.42 9.63
C PHE A 63 5.52 5.55 10.08
N PRO A 64 6.47 6.11 10.85
CA PRO A 64 7.66 5.35 11.24
C PRO A 64 7.31 4.16 12.15
N ASP A 65 7.98 3.04 11.94
CA ASP A 65 7.83 1.82 12.74
C ASP A 65 8.20 2.03 14.21
N SER A 66 9.04 3.03 14.50
CA SER A 66 9.43 3.39 15.85
C SER A 66 8.28 3.97 16.69
N ASP A 67 7.21 4.43 16.04
CA ASP A 67 6.03 4.95 16.72
C ASP A 67 5.05 3.80 17.00
N LEU A 68 4.79 3.52 18.28
CA LEU A 68 3.92 2.41 18.68
C LEU A 68 2.50 2.52 18.17
N LYS A 69 2.00 3.74 17.94
CA LYS A 69 0.66 3.95 17.37
C LYS A 69 0.52 3.40 15.95
N ASN A 70 1.63 3.18 15.25
CA ASN A 70 1.65 2.64 13.88
C ASN A 70 1.68 1.10 13.85
N LYS A 71 1.81 0.46 15.01
CA LYS A 71 1.78 -1.00 15.08
C LYS A 71 0.39 -1.51 14.72
N ASN A 72 0.32 -2.48 13.81
CA ASN A 72 -0.94 -3.03 13.29
C ASN A 72 -1.83 -1.99 12.60
N LEU A 73 -1.24 -0.91 12.12
CA LEU A 73 -1.96 0.17 11.44
C LEU A 73 -2.66 -0.36 10.19
N ASP A 74 -3.91 0.04 10.02
CA ASP A 74 -4.65 -0.19 8.78
C ASP A 74 -4.01 0.61 7.64
N SER A 75 -3.55 -0.09 6.62
CA SER A 75 -2.90 0.53 5.46
C SER A 75 -3.84 1.44 4.67
N GLY A 76 -5.16 1.29 4.82
CA GLY A 76 -6.13 2.24 4.29
C GLY A 76 -5.92 3.64 4.84
N LYS A 77 -5.50 3.76 6.10
CA LYS A 77 -5.17 5.06 6.72
C LYS A 77 -3.91 5.67 6.12
N ILE A 78 -2.93 4.83 5.80
CA ILE A 78 -1.70 5.26 5.13
C ILE A 78 -2.03 5.82 3.74
N LEU A 79 -2.82 5.08 2.97
CA LEU A 79 -3.23 5.50 1.63
C LEU A 79 -4.10 6.76 1.69
N SER A 80 -5.04 6.85 2.62
CA SER A 80 -5.88 8.04 2.81
C SER A 80 -5.04 9.28 3.12
N HIS A 81 -4.00 9.15 3.93
CA HIS A 81 -3.09 10.24 4.23
C HIS A 81 -2.39 10.74 2.96
N ALA A 82 -1.80 9.84 2.18
CA ALA A 82 -1.16 10.19 0.92
C ALA A 82 -2.16 10.84 -0.06
N TYR A 83 -3.34 10.28 -0.18
CA TYR A 83 -4.41 10.83 -1.02
C TYR A 83 -4.81 12.25 -0.60
N SER A 84 -4.94 12.49 0.71
CA SER A 84 -5.25 13.82 1.24
C SER A 84 -4.18 14.84 0.90
N LEU A 85 -2.90 14.47 1.01
CA LEU A 85 -1.80 15.35 0.59
C LEU A 85 -1.88 15.67 -0.89
N MET A 86 -2.21 14.68 -1.72
CA MET A 86 -2.37 14.86 -3.15
C MET A 86 -3.49 15.84 -3.47
N THR A 87 -4.67 15.64 -2.90
CA THR A 87 -5.83 16.52 -3.16
C THR A 87 -5.62 17.93 -2.62
N ASN A 88 -4.96 18.06 -1.47
CA ASN A 88 -4.61 19.37 -0.90
C ASN A 88 -3.62 20.13 -1.78
N ASN A 89 -2.79 19.43 -2.54
CA ASN A 89 -1.90 20.02 -3.52
C ASN A 89 -2.54 20.14 -4.92
N LYS A 90 -3.84 19.88 -5.01
CA LYS A 90 -4.65 20.05 -6.23
C LYS A 90 -4.24 19.14 -7.39
N TYR A 91 -3.75 17.95 -7.07
CA TYR A 91 -3.49 16.90 -8.05
C TYR A 91 -4.60 15.87 -8.04
N ILE A 92 -4.77 15.23 -9.18
CA ILE A 92 -5.68 14.10 -9.35
C ILE A 92 -4.91 12.92 -9.96
N ILE A 93 -5.41 11.73 -9.74
CA ILE A 93 -4.84 10.53 -10.37
C ILE A 93 -5.47 10.36 -11.75
N ASN A 94 -4.64 10.31 -12.79
CA ASN A 94 -5.09 10.02 -14.14
C ASN A 94 -5.05 8.52 -14.44
N ASN A 95 -4.05 7.81 -13.94
CA ASN A 95 -3.86 6.40 -14.22
C ASN A 95 -3.05 5.74 -13.11
N ILE A 96 -3.40 4.49 -12.81
CA ILE A 96 -2.64 3.63 -11.91
C ILE A 96 -2.42 2.30 -12.63
N ASP A 97 -1.19 1.82 -12.63
CA ASP A 97 -0.85 0.48 -13.09
C ASP A 97 -0.09 -0.24 -11.99
N ILE A 98 -0.57 -1.42 -11.61
CA ILE A 98 -0.01 -2.19 -10.50
C ILE A 98 0.38 -3.57 -10.98
N THR A 99 1.64 -3.94 -10.73
CA THR A 99 2.11 -5.30 -10.92
C THR A 99 2.32 -5.93 -9.55
N LEU A 100 1.63 -7.03 -9.29
CA LEU A 100 1.78 -7.81 -8.07
C LEU A 100 2.49 -9.12 -8.39
N ILE A 101 3.61 -9.37 -7.71
CA ILE A 101 4.34 -10.63 -7.78
C ILE A 101 4.13 -11.33 -6.44
N LEU A 102 3.37 -12.41 -6.45
CA LEU A 102 2.96 -13.12 -5.25
C LEU A 102 2.97 -14.61 -5.51
N GLU A 103 3.74 -15.35 -4.72
CA GLU A 103 3.81 -16.80 -4.87
C GLU A 103 2.47 -17.47 -4.60
N GLU A 104 1.83 -17.11 -3.50
CA GLU A 104 0.50 -17.58 -3.11
C GLU A 104 -0.15 -16.59 -2.13
N PRO A 105 -1.47 -16.51 -2.03
CA PRO A 105 -2.48 -17.27 -2.77
C PRO A 105 -2.70 -16.75 -4.20
N LYS A 106 -3.43 -17.52 -5.00
CA LYS A 106 -3.90 -17.01 -6.30
C LYS A 106 -4.97 -15.95 -6.08
N ILE A 107 -4.90 -14.85 -6.81
CA ILE A 107 -5.75 -13.68 -6.58
C ILE A 107 -6.83 -13.46 -7.63
N LYS A 108 -6.89 -14.30 -8.65
CA LYS A 108 -7.77 -14.08 -9.81
C LYS A 108 -9.22 -13.77 -9.42
N LYS A 109 -9.79 -14.57 -8.49
CA LYS A 109 -11.19 -14.40 -8.08
C LYS A 109 -11.44 -13.19 -7.18
N TYR A 110 -10.38 -12.52 -6.72
CA TYR A 110 -10.49 -11.35 -5.83
C TYR A 110 -10.22 -10.04 -6.54
N LYS A 111 -9.76 -10.08 -7.80
CA LYS A 111 -9.33 -8.87 -8.51
C LYS A 111 -10.45 -7.83 -8.64
N ASP A 112 -11.69 -8.28 -8.87
CA ASP A 112 -12.81 -7.36 -9.04
C ASP A 112 -13.16 -6.61 -7.74
N ASN A 113 -12.74 -7.14 -6.59
CA ASN A 113 -12.97 -6.51 -5.28
C ASN A 113 -11.83 -5.58 -4.86
N MET A 114 -10.72 -5.63 -5.56
CA MET A 114 -9.58 -4.76 -5.31
C MET A 114 -9.73 -3.44 -6.05
#